data_9f08cea9ebc46f64e67d4af959d623d1
#
_entry.id   9f08cea9ebc46f64e67d4af959d623d1
#
_cell.length_a   1.000
_cell.length_b   1.000
_cell.length_c   1.000
_cell.angle_alpha   90.00
_cell.angle_beta   90.00
_cell.angle_gamma   90.00
#
_symmetry.space_group_name_H-M   'P 1'
#
loop_
_entity.id
_entity.type
_entity.pdbx_description
1 polymer ?
#
loop_
_entity_poly.entity_id
_entity_poly.type
_entity_poly.pdbx_seq_one_letter_code
_entity_poly.pdbx_strand_id
1 'polypeptide(L)'
;MGRVIARLRRNCEKDNYIIILRGNSGSGKTTVARALQKKFGYNTMMISQDEIRENILWVKDGVDTKALPLMIELMKYGYEHCDVVILEGIMYDEWYSPLFKTANELYGMDIYAYYFDIPFEETVRRHNTRDKKQEFGEEDMRRWWREKDFSSVFNEKIITSDIDADSIVEMIYMDSANEG
;
A
#
# COMPACT_ATOMS: atom_id res chain seq x y z
N MET A 1 -33.11 -2.75 9.41
CA MET A 1 -32.93 -2.31 10.81
C MET A 1 -31.59 -2.67 11.43
N GLY A 2 -30.85 -3.69 10.97
CA GLY A 2 -29.55 -4.11 11.53
C GLY A 2 -28.37 -3.15 11.29
N ARG A 3 -28.36 -2.40 10.19
CA ARG A 3 -27.25 -1.49 9.81
C ARG A 3 -27.15 -0.19 10.62
N VAL A 4 -28.25 0.28 11.21
CA VAL A 4 -28.28 1.53 12.00
C VAL A 4 -27.80 1.29 13.44
N ILE A 5 -27.96 0.07 13.96
CA ILE A 5 -27.60 -0.26 15.36
C ILE A 5 -26.09 -0.52 15.53
N ALA A 6 -25.39 -1.02 14.49
CA ALA A 6 -23.94 -1.18 14.52
C ALA A 6 -23.20 0.16 14.54
N ARG A 7 -23.75 1.19 13.85
CA ARG A 7 -23.20 2.55 13.81
C ARG A 7 -23.37 3.32 15.12
N LEU A 8 -24.34 2.95 15.96
CA LEU A 8 -24.62 3.62 17.24
C LEU A 8 -23.76 3.14 18.41
N ARG A 9 -22.99 2.06 18.27
CA ARG A 9 -22.09 1.55 19.31
C ARG A 9 -20.65 2.06 19.23
N ARG A 10 -20.25 2.77 18.15
CA ARG A 10 -18.90 3.32 17.96
C ARG A 10 -18.79 4.82 18.22
N ASN A 11 -19.47 5.32 19.23
CA ASN A 11 -19.51 6.75 19.53
C ASN A 11 -18.25 7.31 20.20
N CYS A 12 -17.04 6.78 19.92
CA CYS A 12 -15.73 7.38 20.29
C CYS A 12 -14.52 6.85 19.50
N GLU A 13 -14.69 5.91 18.56
CA GLU A 13 -13.57 5.41 17.73
C GLU A 13 -13.72 5.95 16.32
N LYS A 14 -12.62 6.49 15.76
CA LYS A 14 -12.60 6.94 14.38
C LYS A 14 -12.83 5.73 13.47
N ASP A 15 -13.80 5.83 12.54
CA ASP A 15 -14.07 4.83 11.50
C ASP A 15 -13.04 4.93 10.36
N ASN A 16 -11.74 5.11 10.66
CA ASN A 16 -10.67 5.18 9.67
C ASN A 16 -9.90 3.87 9.60
N TYR A 17 -9.41 3.54 8.42
CA TYR A 17 -8.65 2.33 8.16
C TYR A 17 -7.51 2.58 7.19
N ILE A 18 -6.57 1.62 7.13
CA ILE A 18 -5.44 1.68 6.22
C ILE A 18 -5.44 0.50 5.26
N ILE A 19 -5.20 0.79 3.98
CA ILE A 19 -4.96 -0.19 2.92
C ILE A 19 -3.47 -0.18 2.62
N ILE A 20 -2.80 -1.32 2.73
CA ILE A 20 -1.37 -1.45 2.48
C ILE A 20 -1.15 -2.33 1.25
N LEU A 21 -0.49 -1.78 0.23
CA LEU A 21 -0.21 -2.46 -1.04
C LEU A 21 1.31 -2.64 -1.18
N ARG A 22 1.79 -3.87 -1.04
CA ARG A 22 3.21 -4.23 -1.13
C ARG A 22 3.49 -5.18 -2.29
N GLY A 23 4.77 -5.31 -2.64
CA GLY A 23 5.26 -6.21 -3.67
C GLY A 23 6.31 -5.56 -4.56
N ASN A 24 6.96 -6.34 -5.42
CA ASN A 24 8.08 -5.91 -6.24
C ASN A 24 7.74 -4.79 -7.25
N SER A 25 8.78 -4.15 -7.78
CA SER A 25 8.63 -3.13 -8.83
C SER A 25 7.88 -3.70 -10.04
N GLY A 26 7.06 -2.88 -10.69
CA GLY A 26 6.31 -3.31 -11.88
C GLY A 26 5.05 -4.17 -11.59
N SER A 27 4.73 -4.50 -10.35
CA SER A 27 3.61 -5.38 -9.99
C SER A 27 2.21 -4.75 -10.15
N GLY A 28 2.10 -3.41 -10.26
CA GLY A 28 0.81 -2.71 -10.49
C GLY A 28 0.25 -1.97 -9.28
N LYS A 29 0.90 -1.99 -8.11
CA LYS A 29 0.46 -1.36 -6.86
C LYS A 29 0.00 0.09 -7.03
N THR A 30 0.83 0.93 -7.62
CA THR A 30 0.54 2.36 -7.80
C THR A 30 -0.69 2.60 -8.67
N THR A 31 -0.91 1.76 -9.68
CA THR A 31 -2.11 1.82 -10.52
C THR A 31 -3.36 1.54 -9.70
N VAL A 32 -3.32 0.46 -8.92
CA VAL A 32 -4.44 0.06 -8.03
C VAL A 32 -4.64 1.10 -6.92
N ALA A 33 -3.57 1.61 -6.30
CA ALA A 33 -3.64 2.64 -5.25
C ALA A 33 -4.35 3.91 -5.73
N ARG A 34 -3.97 4.40 -6.93
CA ARG A 34 -4.61 5.60 -7.53
C ARG A 34 -6.08 5.35 -7.89
N ALA A 35 -6.40 4.17 -8.40
CA ALA A 35 -7.78 3.82 -8.71
C ALA A 35 -8.64 3.72 -7.43
N LEU A 36 -8.12 3.12 -6.38
CA LEU A 36 -8.77 3.07 -5.05
C LEU A 36 -8.96 4.49 -4.48
N GLN A 37 -7.93 5.33 -4.50
CA GLN A 37 -8.04 6.72 -4.02
C GLN A 37 -9.17 7.47 -4.75
N LYS A 38 -9.24 7.32 -6.07
CA LYS A 38 -10.32 7.90 -6.87
C LYS A 38 -11.70 7.32 -6.53
N LYS A 39 -11.76 6.03 -6.27
CA LYS A 39 -13.01 5.32 -5.96
C LYS A 39 -13.56 5.67 -4.58
N PHE A 40 -12.70 5.77 -3.57
CA PHE A 40 -13.09 6.24 -2.23
C PHE A 40 -13.43 7.74 -2.23
N GLY A 41 -12.79 8.54 -3.08
CA GLY A 41 -13.07 9.96 -3.23
C GLY A 41 -12.29 10.85 -2.24
N TYR A 42 -12.90 11.98 -1.89
CA TYR A 42 -12.28 12.96 -0.99
C TYR A 42 -11.98 12.35 0.39
N ASN A 43 -11.00 12.96 1.07
CA ASN A 43 -10.49 12.54 2.39
C ASN A 43 -9.79 11.17 2.38
N THR A 44 -9.36 10.69 1.21
CA THR A 44 -8.52 9.49 1.04
C THR A 44 -7.06 9.90 0.82
N MET A 45 -6.20 9.64 1.79
CA MET A 45 -4.78 9.95 1.71
C MET A 45 -4.02 8.82 1.04
N MET A 46 -3.17 9.14 0.06
CA MET A 46 -2.24 8.17 -0.54
C MET A 46 -0.80 8.49 -0.14
N ILE A 47 -0.11 7.52 0.42
CA ILE A 47 1.30 7.56 0.81
C ILE A 47 2.05 6.61 -0.12
N SER A 48 2.78 7.16 -1.09
CA SER A 48 3.61 6.39 -2.02
C SER A 48 5.07 6.48 -1.62
N GLN A 49 5.71 5.32 -1.39
CA GLN A 49 7.13 5.22 -1.06
C GLN A 49 8.00 5.88 -2.12
N ASP A 50 7.74 5.58 -3.39
CA ASP A 50 8.54 6.11 -4.51
C ASP A 50 8.37 7.63 -4.64
N GLU A 51 7.15 8.16 -4.51
CA GLU A 51 6.88 9.61 -4.55
C GLU A 51 7.64 10.34 -3.45
N ILE A 52 7.61 9.83 -2.23
CA ILE A 52 8.33 10.42 -1.09
C ILE A 52 9.83 10.38 -1.31
N ARG A 53 10.34 9.24 -1.76
CA ARG A 53 11.76 8.99 -1.94
C ARG A 53 12.35 9.77 -3.12
N GLU A 54 11.65 9.77 -4.26
CA GLU A 54 12.15 10.30 -5.52
C GLU A 54 11.83 11.77 -5.74
N ASN A 55 10.62 12.20 -5.38
CA ASN A 55 10.13 13.54 -5.71
C ASN A 55 10.10 14.50 -4.53
N ILE A 56 9.92 14.01 -3.30
CA ILE A 56 9.87 14.88 -2.11
C ILE A 56 11.25 15.03 -1.46
N LEU A 57 11.95 13.91 -1.19
CA LEU A 57 13.20 13.93 -0.43
C LEU A 57 14.45 13.76 -1.29
N TRP A 58 14.34 13.19 -2.49
CA TRP A 58 15.47 12.85 -3.37
C TRP A 58 16.52 11.96 -2.66
N VAL A 59 16.08 10.83 -2.10
CA VAL A 59 16.90 9.90 -1.32
C VAL A 59 16.87 8.50 -1.87
N LYS A 60 17.94 7.74 -1.60
CA LYS A 60 17.99 6.30 -1.90
C LYS A 60 17.18 5.51 -0.89
N ASP A 61 16.71 4.33 -1.31
CA ASP A 61 16.13 3.34 -0.42
C ASP A 61 17.22 2.60 0.36
N GLY A 62 16.86 2.04 1.51
CA GLY A 62 17.79 1.29 2.37
C GLY A 62 17.36 1.28 3.83
N VAL A 63 18.15 0.61 4.67
CA VAL A 63 17.90 0.44 6.11
C VAL A 63 17.68 1.78 6.83
N ASP A 64 18.46 2.81 6.47
CA ASP A 64 18.42 4.13 7.13
C ASP A 64 17.80 5.21 6.22
N THR A 65 16.90 4.83 5.33
CA THR A 65 16.28 5.77 4.41
C THR A 65 15.54 6.88 5.16
N LYS A 66 15.75 8.14 4.72
CA LYS A 66 15.03 9.29 5.26
C LYS A 66 13.54 9.31 4.90
N ALA A 67 13.13 8.46 3.96
CA ALA A 67 11.72 8.30 3.61
C ALA A 67 10.92 7.66 4.75
N LEU A 68 11.49 6.69 5.47
CA LEU A 68 10.80 5.95 6.52
C LEU A 68 10.20 6.85 7.62
N PRO A 69 10.95 7.75 8.28
CA PRO A 69 10.38 8.62 9.31
C PRO A 69 9.31 9.56 8.75
N LEU A 70 9.45 10.07 7.53
CA LEU A 70 8.42 10.91 6.91
C LEU A 70 7.15 10.11 6.61
N MET A 71 7.27 8.88 6.13
CA MET A 71 6.12 8.00 5.88
C MET A 71 5.36 7.70 7.19
N ILE A 72 6.08 7.50 8.30
CA ILE A 72 5.48 7.31 9.62
C ILE A 72 4.67 8.55 10.04
N GLU A 73 5.24 9.75 9.90
CA GLU A 73 4.53 10.99 10.26
C GLU A 73 3.32 11.25 9.35
N LEU A 74 3.43 10.99 8.05
CA LEU A 74 2.30 11.08 7.13
C LEU A 74 1.20 10.08 7.49
N MET A 75 1.55 8.86 7.88
CA MET A 75 0.57 7.86 8.29
C MET A 75 -0.14 8.26 9.58
N LYS A 76 0.57 8.81 10.58
CA LYS A 76 -0.04 9.37 11.80
C LYS A 76 -1.00 10.50 11.47
N TYR A 77 -0.58 11.44 10.61
CA TYR A 77 -1.43 12.51 10.14
C TYR A 77 -2.71 11.96 9.46
N GLY A 78 -2.55 10.97 8.58
CA GLY A 78 -3.69 10.31 7.92
C GLY A 78 -4.64 9.65 8.92
N TYR A 79 -4.10 8.96 9.92
CA TYR A 79 -4.89 8.39 11.01
C TYR A 79 -5.72 9.45 11.76
N GLU A 80 -5.18 10.64 11.96
CA GLU A 80 -5.88 11.70 12.69
C GLU A 80 -6.91 12.46 11.83
N HIS A 81 -6.71 12.55 10.52
CA HIS A 81 -7.42 13.52 9.68
C HIS A 81 -8.14 12.92 8.47
N CYS A 82 -7.86 11.66 8.08
CA CYS A 82 -8.42 11.06 6.89
C CYS A 82 -9.33 9.88 7.24
N ASP A 83 -10.29 9.58 6.37
CA ASP A 83 -11.18 8.41 6.50
C ASP A 83 -10.48 7.14 6.02
N VAL A 84 -9.66 7.25 4.97
CA VAL A 84 -8.91 6.15 4.39
C VAL A 84 -7.47 6.58 4.16
N VAL A 85 -6.52 5.72 4.55
CA VAL A 85 -5.11 5.85 4.18
C VAL A 85 -4.72 4.70 3.26
N ILE A 86 -4.10 4.99 2.14
CA ILE A 86 -3.53 4.00 1.22
C ILE A 86 -2.02 4.15 1.26
N LEU A 87 -1.32 3.13 1.73
CA LEU A 87 0.13 3.05 1.78
C LEU A 87 0.61 2.08 0.69
N GLU A 88 1.45 2.54 -0.23
CA GLU A 88 1.95 1.66 -1.31
C GLU A 88 3.45 1.78 -1.52
N GLY A 89 4.08 0.67 -1.89
CA GLY A 89 5.49 0.61 -2.18
C GLY A 89 6.05 -0.81 -2.22
N ILE A 90 7.34 -0.91 -2.47
CA ILE A 90 8.07 -2.18 -2.31
C ILE A 90 8.18 -2.48 -0.81
N MET A 91 8.72 -1.56 -0.04
CA MET A 91 8.78 -1.56 1.44
C MET A 91 9.20 -2.91 2.00
N TYR A 92 10.48 -3.31 1.78
CA TYR A 92 11.01 -4.57 2.32
C TYR A 92 10.74 -4.70 3.83
N ASP A 93 10.25 -5.87 4.26
CA ASP A 93 9.87 -6.09 5.66
C ASP A 93 11.02 -5.78 6.63
N GLU A 94 12.24 -6.20 6.29
CA GLU A 94 13.45 -5.92 7.07
C GLU A 94 13.68 -4.43 7.32
N TRP A 95 13.41 -3.55 6.33
CA TRP A 95 13.72 -2.12 6.42
C TRP A 95 12.55 -1.28 6.94
N TYR A 96 11.33 -1.71 6.59
CA TYR A 96 10.10 -0.96 6.89
C TYR A 96 9.29 -1.51 8.06
N SER A 97 9.82 -2.51 8.80
CA SER A 97 9.19 -3.05 10.01
C SER A 97 8.75 -1.97 11.01
N PRO A 98 9.49 -0.85 11.25
CA PRO A 98 9.00 0.21 12.14
C PRO A 98 7.73 0.89 11.63
N LEU A 99 7.58 1.10 10.31
CA LEU A 99 6.35 1.63 9.70
C LEU A 99 5.18 0.68 9.92
N PHE A 100 5.38 -0.63 9.70
CA PHE A 100 4.35 -1.65 9.87
C PHE A 100 3.91 -1.82 11.31
N LYS A 101 4.85 -1.75 12.26
CA LYS A 101 4.53 -1.75 13.71
C LYS A 101 3.69 -0.55 14.09
N THR A 102 4.05 0.64 13.60
CA THR A 102 3.27 1.86 13.84
C THR A 102 1.88 1.74 13.20
N ALA A 103 1.75 1.17 11.99
CA ALA A 103 0.45 0.90 11.39
C ALA A 103 -0.41 -0.02 12.27
N ASN A 104 0.19 -1.10 12.78
CA ASN A 104 -0.50 -2.05 13.66
C ASN A 104 -0.93 -1.41 15.00
N GLU A 105 -0.12 -0.53 15.56
CA GLU A 105 -0.43 0.21 16.78
C GLU A 105 -1.59 1.20 16.59
N LEU A 106 -1.64 1.87 15.43
CA LEU A 106 -2.65 2.90 15.15
C LEU A 106 -3.97 2.30 14.69
N TYR A 107 -3.94 1.35 13.75
CA TYR A 107 -5.13 0.85 13.06
C TYR A 107 -5.61 -0.51 13.57
N GLY A 108 -4.74 -1.31 14.22
CA GLY A 108 -5.13 -2.57 14.82
C GLY A 108 -5.79 -3.54 13.83
N MET A 109 -7.09 -3.79 14.02
CA MET A 109 -7.87 -4.69 13.15
C MET A 109 -8.31 -4.02 11.84
N ASP A 110 -8.20 -2.70 11.71
CA ASP A 110 -8.63 -1.95 10.54
C ASP A 110 -7.49 -1.81 9.50
N ILE A 111 -6.65 -2.84 9.38
CA ILE A 111 -5.58 -2.97 8.38
C ILE A 111 -6.01 -3.94 7.29
N TYR A 112 -6.06 -3.46 6.05
CA TYR A 112 -6.30 -4.26 4.85
C TYR A 112 -5.01 -4.34 4.04
N ALA A 113 -4.24 -5.42 4.23
CA ALA A 113 -2.92 -5.58 3.64
C ALA A 113 -2.92 -6.57 2.48
N TYR A 114 -2.24 -6.20 1.38
CA TYR A 114 -2.16 -6.98 0.15
C TYR A 114 -0.72 -7.03 -0.36
N TYR A 115 -0.27 -8.24 -0.73
CA TYR A 115 1.02 -8.46 -1.36
C TYR A 115 0.83 -8.89 -2.82
N PHE A 116 1.41 -8.13 -3.74
CA PHE A 116 1.39 -8.40 -5.18
C PHE A 116 2.49 -9.40 -5.54
N ASP A 117 2.18 -10.69 -5.46
CA ASP A 117 3.05 -11.81 -5.81
C ASP A 117 2.98 -12.07 -7.32
N ILE A 118 3.55 -11.15 -8.08
CA ILE A 118 3.56 -11.17 -9.56
C ILE A 118 4.89 -11.74 -10.03
N PRO A 119 4.93 -12.74 -10.93
CA PRO A 119 6.17 -13.29 -11.46
C PRO A 119 7.09 -12.23 -12.07
N PHE A 120 8.41 -12.43 -11.93
CA PHE A 120 9.42 -11.46 -12.39
C PHE A 120 9.23 -11.08 -13.86
N GLU A 121 9.06 -12.07 -14.74
CA GLU A 121 8.88 -11.88 -16.18
C GLU A 121 7.67 -11.02 -16.50
N GLU A 122 6.59 -11.19 -15.75
CA GLU A 122 5.37 -10.39 -15.90
C GLU A 122 5.59 -8.94 -15.41
N THR A 123 6.33 -8.73 -14.34
CA THR A 123 6.67 -7.38 -13.87
C THR A 123 7.55 -6.65 -14.88
N VAL A 124 8.51 -7.33 -15.50
CA VAL A 124 9.36 -6.80 -16.59
C VAL A 124 8.49 -6.45 -17.81
N ARG A 125 7.59 -7.35 -18.21
CA ARG A 125 6.65 -7.10 -19.32
C ARG A 125 5.81 -5.84 -19.06
N ARG A 126 5.24 -5.70 -17.87
CA ARG A 126 4.46 -4.52 -17.47
C ARG A 126 5.31 -3.24 -17.41
N HIS A 127 6.54 -3.34 -16.93
CA HIS A 127 7.46 -2.21 -16.87
C HIS A 127 7.77 -1.66 -18.27
N ASN A 128 8.04 -2.54 -19.25
CA ASN A 128 8.33 -2.16 -20.63
C ASN A 128 7.20 -1.43 -21.36
N THR A 129 5.98 -1.47 -20.85
CA THR A 129 4.84 -0.74 -21.39
C THR A 129 4.65 0.66 -20.77
N ARG A 130 5.49 1.06 -19.81
CA ARG A 130 5.40 2.34 -19.07
C ARG A 130 6.44 3.35 -19.53
N ASP A 131 6.18 4.63 -19.28
CA ASP A 131 7.14 5.70 -19.56
C ASP A 131 8.41 5.59 -18.71
N LYS A 132 8.29 5.04 -17.48
CA LYS A 132 9.42 4.78 -16.56
C LYS A 132 10.45 3.77 -17.06
N LYS A 133 10.22 3.07 -18.17
CA LYS A 133 11.23 2.18 -18.80
C LYS A 133 12.54 2.87 -19.17
N GLN A 134 12.55 4.19 -19.24
CA GLN A 134 13.75 4.98 -19.52
C GLN A 134 14.58 5.28 -18.27
N GLU A 135 14.01 5.12 -17.06
CA GLU A 135 14.68 5.45 -15.80
C GLU A 135 15.52 4.30 -15.27
N PHE A 136 15.06 3.06 -15.45
CA PHE A 136 15.77 1.84 -15.04
C PHE A 136 15.32 0.63 -15.89
N GLY A 137 16.16 -0.39 -15.96
CA GLY A 137 15.94 -1.57 -16.79
C GLY A 137 15.71 -2.86 -16.00
N GLU A 138 15.63 -3.98 -16.72
CA GLU A 138 15.44 -5.33 -16.16
C GLU A 138 16.51 -5.70 -15.13
N GLU A 139 17.80 -5.32 -15.39
CA GLU A 139 18.91 -5.60 -14.46
C GLU A 139 18.71 -4.93 -13.11
N ASP A 140 18.20 -3.70 -13.09
CA ASP A 140 17.90 -2.99 -11.86
C ASP A 140 16.72 -3.64 -11.13
N MET A 141 15.66 -4.00 -11.86
CA MET A 141 14.52 -4.72 -11.30
C MET A 141 14.95 -6.05 -10.68
N ARG A 142 15.85 -6.78 -11.32
CA ARG A 142 16.41 -8.05 -10.83
C ARG A 142 17.25 -7.85 -9.57
N ARG A 143 18.00 -6.78 -9.49
CA ARG A 143 18.80 -6.42 -8.31
C ARG A 143 17.92 -6.11 -7.10
N TRP A 144 16.77 -5.46 -7.32
CA TRP A 144 15.80 -5.10 -6.27
C TRP A 144 14.76 -6.18 -6.01
N TRP A 145 14.83 -7.31 -6.73
CA TRP A 145 13.86 -8.38 -6.58
C TRP A 145 13.99 -9.06 -5.21
N ARG A 146 12.88 -9.17 -4.50
CA ARG A 146 12.74 -10.03 -3.33
C ARG A 146 11.57 -10.97 -3.56
N GLU A 147 11.84 -12.26 -3.48
CA GLU A 147 10.78 -13.25 -3.62
C GLU A 147 10.02 -13.38 -2.29
N LYS A 148 8.68 -13.19 -2.34
CA LYS A 148 7.78 -13.40 -1.19
C LYS A 148 8.23 -12.70 0.09
N ASP A 149 8.58 -11.43 -0.02
CA ASP A 149 8.94 -10.57 1.12
C ASP A 149 7.70 -10.16 1.92
N PHE A 150 7.02 -11.15 2.52
CA PHE A 150 5.81 -10.93 3.30
C PHE A 150 6.09 -10.19 4.61
N SER A 151 5.09 -9.45 5.11
CA SER A 151 5.21 -8.75 6.38
C SER A 151 5.28 -9.74 7.56
N SER A 152 6.19 -9.46 8.48
CA SER A 152 6.28 -10.15 9.77
C SER A 152 5.31 -9.60 10.83
N VAL A 153 4.61 -8.48 10.54
CA VAL A 153 3.77 -7.74 11.49
C VAL A 153 2.28 -8.03 11.32
N PHE A 154 1.83 -8.19 10.08
CA PHE A 154 0.42 -8.44 9.75
C PHE A 154 0.29 -9.43 8.59
N ASN A 155 -0.88 -10.08 8.49
CA ASN A 155 -1.17 -10.97 7.39
C ASN A 155 -1.50 -10.17 6.12
N GLU A 156 -0.99 -10.62 4.98
CA GLU A 156 -1.24 -10.02 3.66
C GLU A 156 -2.06 -10.98 2.79
N LYS A 157 -3.13 -10.49 2.18
CA LYS A 157 -3.83 -11.22 1.12
C LYS A 157 -2.98 -11.19 -0.15
N ILE A 158 -2.82 -12.34 -0.80
CA ILE A 158 -1.97 -12.46 -2.00
C ILE A 158 -2.76 -12.05 -3.25
N ILE A 159 -2.16 -11.17 -4.04
CA ILE A 159 -2.64 -10.76 -5.35
C ILE A 159 -1.73 -11.40 -6.40
N THR A 160 -2.30 -12.21 -7.27
CA THR A 160 -1.60 -12.93 -8.35
C THR A 160 -1.79 -12.28 -9.72
N SER A 161 -1.03 -12.70 -10.72
CA SER A 161 -1.02 -12.08 -12.05
C SER A 161 -2.26 -12.38 -12.90
N ASP A 162 -3.08 -13.34 -12.53
CA ASP A 162 -4.30 -13.76 -13.20
C ASP A 162 -5.52 -12.85 -12.91
N ILE A 163 -5.40 -11.94 -11.95
CA ILE A 163 -6.43 -10.98 -11.59
C ILE A 163 -6.12 -9.63 -12.27
N ASP A 164 -7.07 -9.09 -13.03
CA ASP A 164 -6.92 -7.77 -13.63
C ASP A 164 -7.05 -6.62 -12.62
N ALA A 165 -6.55 -5.43 -12.99
CA ALA A 165 -6.46 -4.30 -12.08
C ALA A 165 -7.84 -3.82 -11.57
N ASP A 166 -8.86 -3.85 -12.41
CA ASP A 166 -10.20 -3.40 -12.03
C ASP A 166 -10.84 -4.37 -11.03
N SER A 167 -10.68 -5.67 -11.25
CA SER A 167 -11.11 -6.73 -10.32
C SER A 167 -10.41 -6.63 -8.97
N ILE A 168 -9.09 -6.31 -8.95
CA ILE A 168 -8.34 -6.07 -7.70
C ILE A 168 -8.91 -4.87 -6.96
N VAL A 169 -9.17 -3.76 -7.66
CA VAL A 169 -9.75 -2.55 -7.05
C VAL A 169 -11.12 -2.83 -6.43
N GLU A 170 -12.00 -3.56 -7.15
CA GLU A 170 -13.31 -3.93 -6.62
C GLU A 170 -13.19 -4.83 -5.39
N MET A 171 -12.33 -5.84 -5.43
CA MET A 171 -12.10 -6.76 -4.32
C MET A 171 -11.63 -6.01 -3.06
N ILE A 172 -10.60 -5.16 -3.19
CA ILE A 172 -10.07 -4.37 -2.06
C ILE A 172 -11.12 -3.41 -1.52
N TYR A 173 -11.87 -2.75 -2.42
CA TYR A 173 -12.94 -1.84 -2.03
C TYR A 173 -14.04 -2.55 -1.24
N MET A 174 -14.46 -3.74 -1.69
CA MET A 174 -15.49 -4.52 -1.01
C MET A 174 -15.00 -5.10 0.33
N ASP A 175 -13.76 -5.54 0.41
CA ASP A 175 -13.14 -6.01 1.64
C ASP A 175 -13.16 -4.92 2.73
N SER A 176 -12.76 -3.70 2.37
CA SER A 176 -12.65 -2.58 3.31
C SER A 176 -13.98 -1.87 3.61
N ALA A 177 -14.96 -1.93 2.68
CA ALA A 177 -16.26 -1.27 2.86
C ALA A 177 -17.32 -2.14 3.58
N ASN A 178 -17.15 -3.48 3.62
CA ASN A 178 -18.15 -4.41 4.16
C ASN A 178 -17.90 -4.79 5.63
N GLU A 179 -16.76 -4.50 6.21
CA GLU A 179 -16.44 -4.77 7.62
C GLU A 179 -16.63 -3.53 8.52
N GLY A 180 -17.12 -2.42 7.95
CA GLY A 180 -17.43 -1.17 8.64
C GLY A 180 -18.86 -1.12 9.22
#